data_74a16f2cba914648c32b4cc05c8ee3fc
#
_entry.id   74a16f2cba914648c32b4cc05c8ee3fc
#
_cell.length_a   1.000
_cell.length_b   1.000
_cell.length_c   1.000
_cell.angle_alpha   90.00
_cell.angle_beta   90.00
_cell.angle_gamma   90.00
#
_symmetry.space_group_name_H-M   'P 1'
#
loop_
_entity.id
_entity.type
_entity.pdbx_description
1 polymer ?
#
loop_
_entity_poly.entity_id
_entity_poly.type
_entity_poly.pdbx_seq_one_letter_code
_entity_poly.pdbx_strand_id
1 'polypeptide(L)'
;KIYFVDDLELSPIASAYAMARGADRMSSYGDWVALSDTCDVQTAILLKREVSDGIIAPDYTPEALEVLKSKKKGNYNIVKIDPNYVPAPIEHKDVFGITFEQGRNELKIDEEMLLQNIVTDNKNFTEEAKRDLLVALITLKYTQSNSVCYAKGGQAIGVGAGQQSRIHCTRLAGNKADIWLSLIHISEPTR
;
A
#
# COMPACT_ATOMS: atom_id res chain seq x y z
N LYS A 1 -16.26 -2.56 1.00
CA LYS A 1 -17.17 -2.04 2.06
C LYS A 1 -16.60 -0.78 2.73
N ILE A 2 -15.33 -0.77 3.15
CA ILE A 2 -14.73 0.39 3.84
C ILE A 2 -14.74 1.67 2.98
N TYR A 3 -14.68 1.52 1.66
CA TYR A 3 -14.73 2.65 0.71
C TYR A 3 -16.09 2.89 0.08
N PHE A 4 -17.10 2.08 0.38
CA PHE A 4 -18.41 2.13 -0.27
C PHE A 4 -18.30 2.05 -1.80
N VAL A 5 -17.47 1.15 -2.28
CA VAL A 5 -17.21 0.91 -3.71
C VAL A 5 -17.65 -0.49 -4.16
N ASP A 6 -18.36 -1.21 -3.31
CA ASP A 6 -18.81 -2.59 -3.58
C ASP A 6 -19.69 -2.68 -4.83
N ASP A 7 -20.45 -1.63 -5.13
CA ASP A 7 -21.36 -1.56 -6.27
C ASP A 7 -20.71 -0.97 -7.54
N LEU A 8 -19.41 -0.67 -7.49
CA LEU A 8 -18.70 -0.08 -8.60
C LEU A 8 -17.85 -1.14 -9.32
N GLU A 9 -17.99 -1.21 -10.63
CA GLU A 9 -17.04 -1.91 -11.49
C GLU A 9 -15.76 -1.06 -11.60
N LEU A 10 -14.78 -1.38 -10.77
CA LEU A 10 -13.50 -0.68 -10.75
C LEU A 10 -12.51 -1.36 -11.69
N SER A 11 -11.69 -0.56 -12.35
CA SER A 11 -10.50 -1.05 -13.05
C SER A 11 -9.54 -1.76 -12.08
N PRO A 12 -8.63 -2.60 -12.59
CA PRO A 12 -7.64 -3.27 -11.75
C PRO A 12 -6.81 -2.29 -10.91
N ILE A 13 -6.36 -1.17 -11.49
CA ILE A 13 -5.55 -0.18 -10.78
C ILE A 13 -6.37 0.60 -9.74
N ALA A 14 -7.63 0.94 -10.04
CA ALA A 14 -8.54 1.57 -9.09
C ALA A 14 -8.88 0.64 -7.91
N SER A 15 -9.07 -0.66 -8.18
CA SER A 15 -9.27 -1.68 -7.16
C SER A 15 -8.04 -1.82 -6.26
N ALA A 16 -6.85 -1.92 -6.85
CA ALA A 16 -5.59 -2.00 -6.12
C ALA A 16 -5.38 -0.77 -5.22
N TYR A 17 -5.65 0.44 -5.75
CA TYR A 17 -5.59 1.68 -4.96
C TYR A 17 -6.57 1.67 -3.78
N ALA A 18 -7.84 1.30 -4.03
CA ALA A 18 -8.85 1.24 -2.97
C ALA A 18 -8.49 0.23 -1.89
N MET A 19 -7.94 -0.94 -2.26
CA MET A 19 -7.50 -1.97 -1.32
C MET A 19 -6.28 -1.51 -0.51
N ALA A 20 -5.28 -0.92 -1.15
CA ALA A 20 -4.07 -0.43 -0.49
C ALA A 20 -4.40 0.67 0.53
N ARG A 21 -5.17 1.68 0.12
CA ARG A 21 -5.60 2.76 1.01
C ARG A 21 -6.54 2.27 2.11
N GLY A 22 -7.41 1.30 1.80
CA GLY A 22 -8.34 0.70 2.72
C GLY A 22 -7.71 -0.17 3.81
N ALA A 23 -6.42 -0.45 3.74
CA ALA A 23 -5.67 -1.17 4.78
C ALA A 23 -5.68 -0.42 6.12
N ASP A 24 -5.45 0.89 6.06
CA ASP A 24 -5.52 1.79 7.22
C ASP A 24 -5.94 3.18 6.76
N ARG A 25 -7.23 3.38 6.62
CA ARG A 25 -7.79 4.61 6.08
C ARG A 25 -7.45 5.84 6.91
N MET A 26 -7.35 5.70 8.22
CA MET A 26 -7.03 6.83 9.10
C MET A 26 -5.57 7.27 8.96
N SER A 27 -4.65 6.30 8.84
CA SER A 27 -3.23 6.59 8.64
C SER A 27 -2.92 7.09 7.22
N SER A 28 -3.83 6.86 6.26
CA SER A 28 -3.68 7.32 4.87
C SER A 28 -4.13 8.77 4.64
N TYR A 29 -4.34 9.53 5.69
CA TYR A 29 -4.68 10.95 5.59
C TYR A 29 -3.44 11.80 5.31
N GLY A 30 -3.45 12.57 4.21
CA GLY A 30 -2.30 13.40 3.80
C GLY A 30 -1.16 12.60 3.16
N ASP A 31 -1.48 11.52 2.49
CA ASP A 31 -0.54 10.58 1.89
C ASP A 31 0.01 11.02 0.53
N TRP A 32 0.99 10.27 0.06
CA TRP A 32 1.41 10.20 -1.33
C TRP A 32 1.00 8.86 -1.94
N VAL A 33 0.45 8.90 -3.15
CA VAL A 33 0.01 7.72 -3.88
C VAL A 33 1.07 7.33 -4.90
N ALA A 34 1.50 6.07 -4.91
CA ALA A 34 2.37 5.51 -5.94
C ALA A 34 1.63 4.39 -6.68
N LEU A 35 1.58 4.48 -8.00
CA LEU A 35 0.96 3.48 -8.86
C LEU A 35 2.02 2.78 -9.72
N SER A 36 1.84 1.48 -9.94
CA SER A 36 2.70 0.67 -10.82
C SER A 36 2.40 0.88 -12.30
N ASP A 37 1.19 1.33 -12.61
CA ASP A 37 0.65 1.44 -13.96
C ASP A 37 0.03 2.80 -14.22
N THR A 38 -0.43 3.01 -15.47
CA THR A 38 -1.10 4.25 -15.88
C THR A 38 -2.30 4.54 -14.98
N CYS A 39 -2.34 5.74 -14.40
CA CYS A 39 -3.49 6.21 -13.63
C CYS A 39 -4.68 6.46 -14.58
N ASP A 40 -5.76 5.74 -14.37
CA ASP A 40 -7.00 5.91 -15.10
C ASP A 40 -7.98 6.87 -14.40
N VAL A 41 -9.06 7.20 -15.09
CA VAL A 41 -10.07 8.13 -14.58
C VAL A 41 -10.76 7.61 -13.32
N GLN A 42 -10.99 6.30 -13.20
CA GLN A 42 -11.62 5.73 -12.01
C GLN A 42 -10.76 5.89 -10.77
N THR A 43 -9.46 5.62 -10.89
CA THR A 43 -8.48 5.87 -9.82
C THR A 43 -8.43 7.34 -9.44
N ALA A 44 -8.39 8.24 -10.43
CA ALA A 44 -8.38 9.67 -10.20
C ALA A 44 -9.63 10.17 -9.47
N ILE A 45 -10.82 9.64 -9.81
CA ILE A 45 -12.09 9.98 -9.14
C ILE A 45 -12.08 9.51 -7.68
N LEU A 46 -11.61 8.31 -7.39
CA LEU A 46 -11.45 7.83 -6.02
C LEU A 46 -10.50 8.75 -5.23
N LEU A 47 -9.33 9.03 -5.81
CA LEU A 47 -8.32 9.87 -5.18
C LEU A 47 -8.78 11.32 -4.97
N LYS A 48 -9.62 11.86 -5.85
CA LYS A 48 -10.16 13.22 -5.73
C LYS A 48 -10.89 13.45 -4.42
N ARG A 49 -11.55 12.43 -3.88
CA ARG A 49 -12.32 12.50 -2.62
C ARG A 49 -11.44 12.49 -1.38
N GLU A 50 -10.20 12.01 -1.51
CA GLU A 50 -9.31 11.76 -0.38
C GLU A 50 -8.40 12.97 -0.10
N VAL A 51 -7.95 13.10 1.14
CA VAL A 51 -6.90 14.04 1.51
C VAL A 51 -5.56 13.38 1.19
N SER A 52 -4.90 13.89 0.16
CA SER A 52 -3.64 13.38 -0.38
C SER A 52 -2.78 14.56 -0.83
N ASP A 53 -1.46 14.44 -0.74
CA ASP A 53 -0.52 15.50 -1.08
C ASP A 53 0.06 15.38 -2.48
N GLY A 54 0.08 14.20 -3.03
CA GLY A 54 0.57 13.95 -4.38
C GLY A 54 0.36 12.53 -4.87
N ILE A 55 0.62 12.37 -6.15
CA ILE A 55 0.60 11.07 -6.84
C ILE A 55 1.82 10.95 -7.76
N ILE A 56 2.37 9.74 -7.81
CA ILE A 56 3.39 9.34 -8.78
C ILE A 56 2.92 8.11 -9.55
N ALA A 57 3.00 8.14 -10.87
CA ALA A 57 2.64 7.04 -11.75
C ALA A 57 3.49 7.07 -13.03
N PRO A 58 3.60 5.92 -13.76
CA PRO A 58 4.30 5.87 -15.03
C PRO A 58 3.64 6.75 -16.11
N ASP A 59 2.31 6.81 -16.08
CA ASP A 59 1.52 7.66 -16.98
C ASP A 59 0.13 7.99 -16.40
N TYR A 60 -0.60 8.82 -17.11
CA TYR A 60 -1.95 9.25 -16.75
C TYR A 60 -2.81 9.33 -18.02
N THR A 61 -4.04 8.84 -17.96
CA THR A 61 -4.99 9.13 -19.05
C THR A 61 -5.34 10.63 -19.08
N PRO A 62 -5.70 11.19 -20.23
CA PRO A 62 -6.09 12.60 -20.31
C PRO A 62 -7.20 12.97 -19.34
N GLU A 63 -8.20 12.12 -19.20
CA GLU A 63 -9.35 12.31 -18.30
C GLU A 63 -8.92 12.28 -16.84
N ALA A 64 -8.00 11.36 -16.48
CA ALA A 64 -7.44 11.29 -15.13
C ALA A 64 -6.66 12.57 -14.78
N LEU A 65 -5.86 13.08 -15.71
CA LEU A 65 -5.13 14.34 -15.53
C LEU A 65 -6.07 15.51 -15.25
N GLU A 66 -7.17 15.63 -15.99
CA GLU A 66 -8.13 16.73 -15.78
C GLU A 66 -8.77 16.64 -14.38
N VAL A 67 -9.11 15.42 -13.92
CA VAL A 67 -9.64 15.21 -12.58
C VAL A 67 -8.59 15.60 -11.51
N LEU A 68 -7.34 15.15 -11.66
CA LEU A 68 -6.27 15.39 -10.70
C LEU A 68 -5.83 16.87 -10.66
N LYS A 69 -5.74 17.54 -11.81
CA LYS A 69 -5.44 18.97 -11.91
C LYS A 69 -6.47 19.85 -11.18
N SER A 70 -7.73 19.42 -11.11
CA SER A 70 -8.76 20.15 -10.39
C SER A 70 -8.64 20.03 -8.86
N LYS A 71 -7.83 19.09 -8.36
CA LYS A 71 -7.62 18.86 -6.92
C LYS A 71 -6.78 19.98 -6.29
N LYS A 72 -7.05 20.30 -5.02
CA LYS A 72 -6.34 21.37 -4.27
C LYS A 72 -6.28 22.71 -5.04
N LYS A 73 -7.34 23.05 -5.77
CA LYS A 73 -7.40 24.29 -6.58
C LYS A 73 -6.24 24.41 -7.57
N GLY A 74 -5.78 23.29 -8.15
CA GLY A 74 -4.68 23.24 -9.08
C GLY A 74 -3.29 23.05 -8.48
N ASN A 75 -3.17 22.91 -7.15
CA ASN A 75 -1.89 22.74 -6.46
C ASN A 75 -1.61 21.29 -6.01
N TYR A 76 -2.28 20.32 -6.60
CA TYR A 76 -2.00 18.92 -6.32
C TYR A 76 -0.74 18.45 -7.05
N ASN A 77 0.17 17.79 -6.36
CA ASN A 77 1.42 17.31 -6.96
C ASN A 77 1.13 16.07 -7.83
N ILE A 78 1.41 16.16 -9.12
CA ILE A 78 1.27 15.08 -10.09
C ILE A 78 2.64 14.82 -10.70
N VAL A 79 3.22 13.67 -10.42
CA VAL A 79 4.57 13.30 -10.85
C VAL A 79 4.51 12.12 -11.81
N LYS A 80 5.14 12.25 -12.97
CA LYS A 80 5.36 11.15 -13.92
C LYS A 80 6.75 10.57 -13.69
N ILE A 81 6.84 9.26 -13.51
CA ILE A 81 8.11 8.53 -13.37
C ILE A 81 8.41 7.76 -14.66
N ASP A 82 9.68 7.72 -15.05
CA ASP A 82 10.13 6.80 -16.11
C ASP A 82 10.07 5.36 -15.59
N PRO A 83 9.24 4.47 -16.17
CA PRO A 83 9.14 3.09 -15.73
C PRO A 83 10.43 2.28 -15.92
N ASN A 84 11.34 2.77 -16.77
CA ASN A 84 12.65 2.14 -17.02
C ASN A 84 13.74 2.67 -16.09
N TYR A 85 13.45 3.62 -15.21
CA TYR A 85 14.43 4.15 -14.28
C TYR A 85 14.91 3.07 -13.31
N VAL A 86 16.22 2.81 -13.32
CA VAL A 86 16.88 1.91 -12.39
C VAL A 86 17.63 2.77 -11.35
N PRO A 87 17.21 2.76 -10.09
CA PRO A 87 17.92 3.50 -9.04
C PRO A 87 19.33 2.98 -8.84
N ALA A 88 20.25 3.85 -8.39
CA ALA A 88 21.60 3.42 -8.00
C ALA A 88 21.55 2.34 -6.91
N PRO A 89 22.46 1.34 -6.94
CA PRO A 89 22.47 0.27 -5.95
C PRO A 89 22.87 0.74 -4.55
N ILE A 90 23.52 1.90 -4.47
CA ILE A 90 23.98 2.52 -3.23
C ILE A 90 23.21 3.81 -3.01
N GLU A 91 22.68 3.96 -1.81
CA GLU A 91 21.97 5.16 -1.36
C GLU A 91 22.89 6.00 -0.46
N HIS A 92 22.84 7.31 -0.64
CA HIS A 92 23.55 8.27 0.19
C HIS A 92 22.55 9.19 0.89
N LYS A 93 22.82 9.49 2.15
CA LYS A 93 22.03 10.44 2.94
C LYS A 93 22.93 11.31 3.78
N ASP A 94 22.91 12.63 3.53
CA ASP A 94 23.66 13.59 4.30
C ASP A 94 22.85 14.07 5.51
N VAL A 95 23.45 13.97 6.70
CA VAL A 95 22.84 14.42 7.95
C VAL A 95 23.92 15.14 8.78
N PHE A 96 23.76 16.42 9.02
CA PHE A 96 24.69 17.24 9.81
C PHE A 96 26.15 17.11 9.38
N GLY A 97 26.43 17.07 8.07
CA GLY A 97 27.79 16.97 7.53
C GLY A 97 28.39 15.57 7.55
N ILE A 98 27.61 14.55 7.89
CA ILE A 98 27.98 13.14 7.79
C ILE A 98 27.17 12.52 6.67
N THR A 99 27.84 11.84 5.73
CA THR A 99 27.20 11.07 4.69
C THR A 99 27.05 9.61 5.13
N PHE A 100 25.81 9.14 5.23
CA PHE A 100 25.49 7.72 5.38
C PHE A 100 25.45 7.09 4.01
N GLU A 101 26.11 5.95 3.86
CA GLU A 101 26.11 5.14 2.65
C GLU A 101 25.60 3.74 2.98
N GLN A 102 24.64 3.25 2.21
CA GLN A 102 24.09 1.91 2.38
C GLN A 102 23.65 1.30 1.05
N GLY A 103 23.68 -0.03 0.97
CA GLY A 103 23.09 -0.75 -0.13
C GLY A 103 21.55 -0.61 -0.10
N ARG A 104 20.95 -0.39 -1.26
CA ARG A 104 19.49 -0.38 -1.41
C ARG A 104 18.93 -1.78 -1.14
N ASN A 105 17.74 -1.86 -0.54
CA ASN A 105 17.03 -3.12 -0.37
C ASN A 105 16.47 -3.60 -1.72
N GLU A 106 17.23 -4.49 -2.38
CA GLU A 106 16.88 -5.07 -3.69
C GLU A 106 16.20 -6.43 -3.58
N LEU A 107 15.82 -6.87 -2.37
CA LEU A 107 15.16 -8.16 -2.17
C LEU A 107 13.92 -8.25 -3.07
N LYS A 108 13.97 -9.19 -4.02
CA LYS A 108 12.82 -9.53 -4.84
C LYS A 108 11.89 -10.42 -4.03
N ILE A 109 10.64 -9.97 -3.87
CA ILE A 109 9.60 -10.72 -3.16
C ILE A 109 8.67 -11.29 -4.21
N ASP A 110 8.75 -12.60 -4.41
CA ASP A 110 7.92 -13.36 -5.33
C ASP A 110 7.56 -14.72 -4.76
N GLU A 111 6.78 -15.49 -5.49
CA GLU A 111 6.35 -16.82 -5.07
C GLU A 111 7.51 -17.81 -4.97
N GLU A 112 8.51 -17.70 -5.84
CA GLU A 112 9.70 -18.55 -5.79
C GLU A 112 10.44 -18.37 -4.47
N MET A 113 10.71 -17.13 -4.08
CA MET A 113 11.34 -16.79 -2.80
C MET A 113 10.52 -17.30 -1.62
N LEU A 114 9.18 -17.16 -1.66
CA LEU A 114 8.29 -17.61 -0.60
C LEU A 114 8.32 -19.12 -0.41
N LEU A 115 8.41 -19.88 -1.49
CA LEU A 115 8.30 -21.34 -1.47
C LEU A 115 9.66 -22.06 -1.41
N GLN A 116 10.76 -21.35 -1.62
CA GLN A 116 12.12 -21.93 -1.69
C GLN A 116 12.50 -22.71 -0.42
N ASN A 117 12.09 -22.23 0.74
CA ASN A 117 12.46 -22.85 2.02
C ASN A 117 11.32 -22.82 3.04
N ILE A 118 10.38 -23.73 2.90
CA ILE A 118 9.28 -23.89 3.85
C ILE A 118 9.77 -24.70 5.04
N VAL A 119 9.92 -24.07 6.20
CA VAL A 119 10.45 -24.68 7.42
C VAL A 119 9.36 -25.22 8.36
N THR A 120 8.11 -24.89 8.14
CA THR A 120 6.96 -25.41 8.93
C THR A 120 6.65 -26.86 8.60
N ASP A 121 6.01 -27.58 9.54
CA ASP A 121 5.60 -28.99 9.30
C ASP A 121 4.56 -29.05 8.18
N ASN A 122 3.58 -28.17 8.18
CA ASN A 122 2.64 -28.05 7.08
C ASN A 122 3.30 -27.34 5.89
N LYS A 123 3.45 -28.07 4.78
CA LYS A 123 4.03 -27.56 3.52
C LYS A 123 2.97 -27.11 2.53
N ASN A 124 1.69 -27.32 2.85
CA ASN A 124 0.60 -27.02 1.93
C ASN A 124 0.12 -25.58 2.11
N PHE A 125 0.45 -24.72 1.16
CA PHE A 125 -0.06 -23.38 1.05
C PHE A 125 -1.20 -23.32 0.02
N THR A 126 -2.32 -22.74 0.41
CA THR A 126 -3.37 -22.38 -0.54
C THR A 126 -2.92 -21.18 -1.38
N GLU A 127 -3.46 -21.02 -2.57
CA GLU A 127 -3.17 -19.84 -3.42
C GLU A 127 -3.54 -18.52 -2.72
N GLU A 128 -4.61 -18.55 -1.92
CA GLU A 128 -4.99 -17.40 -1.10
C GLU A 128 -3.91 -17.07 -0.05
N ALA A 129 -3.42 -18.07 0.66
CA ALA A 129 -2.36 -17.87 1.66
C ALA A 129 -1.06 -17.36 1.04
N LYS A 130 -0.66 -17.87 -0.13
CA LYS A 130 0.51 -17.39 -0.87
C LYS A 130 0.37 -15.91 -1.22
N ARG A 131 -0.76 -15.54 -1.82
CA ARG A 131 -1.05 -14.15 -2.19
C ARG A 131 -1.01 -13.22 -0.96
N ASP A 132 -1.64 -13.62 0.13
CA ASP A 132 -1.70 -12.82 1.36
C ASP A 132 -0.31 -12.65 2.00
N LEU A 133 0.52 -13.71 2.01
CA LEU A 133 1.90 -13.63 2.46
C LEU A 133 2.77 -12.72 1.58
N LEU A 134 2.61 -12.77 0.25
CA LEU A 134 3.32 -11.87 -0.66
C LEU A 134 2.95 -10.42 -0.42
N VAL A 135 1.65 -10.12 -0.27
CA VAL A 135 1.17 -8.76 0.06
C VAL A 135 1.74 -8.29 1.40
N ALA A 136 1.74 -9.16 2.42
CA ALA A 136 2.31 -8.83 3.73
C ALA A 136 3.82 -8.55 3.66
N LEU A 137 4.59 -9.38 2.95
CA LEU A 137 6.04 -9.21 2.78
C LEU A 137 6.38 -7.93 2.00
N ILE A 138 5.67 -7.65 0.91
CA ILE A 138 5.85 -6.41 0.13
C ILE A 138 5.53 -5.20 1.02
N THR A 139 4.44 -5.25 1.78
CA THR A 139 4.09 -4.18 2.72
C THR A 139 5.21 -3.95 3.73
N LEU A 140 5.74 -5.03 4.33
CA LEU A 140 6.80 -4.93 5.34
C LEU A 140 8.14 -4.46 4.77
N LYS A 141 8.45 -4.78 3.50
CA LYS A 141 9.67 -4.29 2.83
C LYS A 141 9.77 -2.76 2.87
N TYR A 142 8.63 -2.07 2.77
CA TYR A 142 8.54 -0.61 2.73
C TYR A 142 8.05 0.00 4.03
N THR A 143 7.95 -0.79 5.10
CA THR A 143 7.45 -0.34 6.40
C THR A 143 8.60 -0.12 7.38
N GLN A 144 8.53 0.97 8.16
CA GLN A 144 9.50 1.29 9.20
C GLN A 144 9.56 0.20 10.26
N SER A 145 10.76 -0.32 10.53
CA SER A 145 11.02 -1.30 11.61
C SER A 145 10.85 -0.69 13.01
N ASN A 146 10.55 -1.48 14.01
CA ASN A 146 10.03 -2.84 13.95
C ASN A 146 8.63 -2.82 13.39
N SER A 147 8.26 -3.86 12.64
CA SER A 147 6.97 -3.88 11.95
C SER A 147 6.36 -5.27 11.89
N VAL A 148 5.03 -5.30 11.85
CA VAL A 148 4.20 -6.52 11.68
C VAL A 148 3.06 -6.16 10.76
N CYS A 149 2.68 -7.08 9.86
CA CYS A 149 1.56 -6.93 8.96
C CYS A 149 0.65 -8.16 9.01
N TYR A 150 -0.65 -7.94 9.07
CA TYR A 150 -1.68 -8.92 8.80
C TYR A 150 -2.28 -8.65 7.43
N ALA A 151 -2.43 -9.70 6.63
CA ALA A 151 -3.04 -9.64 5.31
C ALA A 151 -4.16 -10.66 5.17
N LYS A 152 -5.18 -10.33 4.39
CA LYS A 152 -6.32 -11.20 4.09
C LYS A 152 -6.95 -10.81 2.77
N GLY A 153 -7.20 -11.82 1.91
CA GLY A 153 -7.88 -11.61 0.64
C GLY A 153 -7.12 -10.71 -0.33
N GLY A 154 -5.76 -10.76 -0.32
CA GLY A 154 -4.91 -9.93 -1.16
C GLY A 154 -4.79 -8.47 -0.68
N GLN A 155 -5.10 -8.20 0.59
CA GLN A 155 -5.05 -6.87 1.18
C GLN A 155 -4.37 -6.89 2.54
N ALA A 156 -3.52 -5.91 2.84
CA ALA A 156 -3.09 -5.64 4.21
C ALA A 156 -4.29 -5.12 5.02
N ILE A 157 -4.53 -5.70 6.19
CA ILE A 157 -5.67 -5.36 7.06
C ILE A 157 -5.25 -4.77 8.41
N GLY A 158 -3.97 -4.88 8.75
CA GLY A 158 -3.43 -4.28 9.95
C GLY A 158 -1.91 -4.19 9.87
N VAL A 159 -1.37 -3.00 10.03
CA VAL A 159 0.08 -2.74 10.03
C VAL A 159 0.46 -2.06 11.32
N GLY A 160 1.40 -2.65 12.05
CA GLY A 160 2.08 -2.04 13.17
C GLY A 160 3.51 -1.71 12.80
N ALA A 161 3.89 -0.44 12.87
CA ALA A 161 5.16 0.06 12.37
C ALA A 161 5.87 0.97 13.37
N GLY A 162 7.20 1.01 13.29
CA GLY A 162 8.03 1.96 14.01
C GLY A 162 8.00 1.84 15.53
N GLN A 163 7.56 0.70 16.06
CA GLN A 163 7.49 0.51 17.50
C GLN A 163 8.82 0.02 18.08
N GLN A 164 9.05 0.31 19.34
CA GLN A 164 10.28 -0.07 20.06
C GLN A 164 10.42 -1.58 20.28
N SER A 165 9.32 -2.33 20.31
CA SER A 165 9.35 -3.78 20.43
C SER A 165 8.38 -4.47 19.46
N ARG A 166 8.73 -5.71 19.05
CA ARG A 166 7.87 -6.53 18.19
C ARG A 166 6.53 -6.86 18.83
N ILE A 167 6.48 -7.01 20.16
CA ILE A 167 5.22 -7.23 20.88
C ILE A 167 4.28 -6.04 20.67
N HIS A 168 4.77 -4.81 20.76
CA HIS A 168 3.95 -3.62 20.52
C HIS A 168 3.54 -3.51 19.05
N CYS A 169 4.42 -3.86 18.09
CA CYS A 169 4.04 -3.94 16.68
C CYS A 169 2.92 -4.95 16.46
N THR A 170 3.03 -6.15 17.05
CA THR A 170 2.01 -7.20 16.93
C THR A 170 0.67 -6.75 17.50
N ARG A 171 0.66 -6.14 18.68
CA ARG A 171 -0.56 -5.62 19.31
C ARG A 171 -1.19 -4.52 18.47
N LEU A 172 -0.40 -3.57 17.99
CA LEU A 172 -0.89 -2.48 17.16
C LEU A 172 -1.47 -2.99 15.83
N ALA A 173 -0.76 -3.89 15.16
CA ALA A 173 -1.23 -4.51 13.92
C ALA A 173 -2.51 -5.33 14.15
N GLY A 174 -2.56 -6.12 15.25
CA GLY A 174 -3.72 -6.91 15.63
C GLY A 174 -4.93 -6.04 15.91
N ASN A 175 -4.80 -5.00 16.72
CA ASN A 175 -5.90 -4.07 17.00
C ASN A 175 -6.45 -3.42 15.72
N LYS A 176 -5.58 -3.04 14.77
CA LYS A 176 -6.01 -2.49 13.48
C LYS A 176 -6.73 -3.55 12.64
N ALA A 177 -6.24 -4.78 12.62
CA ALA A 177 -6.87 -5.90 11.91
C ALA A 177 -8.27 -6.20 12.49
N ASP A 178 -8.42 -6.20 13.82
CA ASP A 178 -9.70 -6.40 14.49
C ASP A 178 -10.70 -5.30 14.14
N ILE A 179 -10.26 -4.05 14.15
CA ILE A 179 -11.08 -2.90 13.72
C ILE A 179 -11.47 -3.07 12.24
N TRP A 180 -10.53 -3.42 11.37
CA TRP A 180 -10.81 -3.62 9.95
C TRP A 180 -11.83 -4.72 9.73
N LEU A 181 -11.67 -5.87 10.38
CA LEU A 181 -12.63 -6.99 10.33
C LEU A 181 -13.99 -6.60 10.87
N SER A 182 -14.03 -5.82 11.95
CA SER A 182 -15.27 -5.29 12.53
C SER A 182 -16.01 -4.40 11.53
N LEU A 183 -15.30 -3.49 10.84
CA LEU A 183 -15.87 -2.57 9.87
C LEU A 183 -16.50 -3.27 8.65
N ILE A 184 -15.89 -4.37 8.16
CA ILE A 184 -16.45 -5.11 7.03
C ILE A 184 -17.70 -5.94 7.40
N HIS A 185 -17.94 -6.15 8.70
CA HIS A 185 -19.10 -6.87 9.23
C HIS A 185 -20.21 -5.96 9.75
N ILE A 186 -20.01 -4.64 9.77
CA ILE A 186 -21.08 -3.71 10.11
C ILE A 186 -22.11 -3.77 8.99
N SER A 187 -23.26 -4.40 9.30
CA SER A 187 -24.46 -4.25 8.47
C SER A 187 -24.87 -2.79 8.47
N GLU A 188 -25.34 -2.27 7.32
CA GLU A 188 -25.88 -0.93 7.25
C GLU A 188 -26.91 -0.73 8.38
N PRO A 189 -26.90 0.43 9.05
CA PRO A 189 -27.91 0.71 10.04
C PRO A 189 -29.27 0.62 9.33
N THR A 190 -30.11 -0.28 9.81
CA THR A 190 -31.53 -0.33 9.41
C THR A 190 -32.10 1.06 9.64
N ARG A 191 -32.49 1.72 8.55
CA ARG A 191 -33.21 3.00 8.58
C ARG A 191 -34.56 2.84 9.24
#